data_ddeaf04aa0b9635d34a1d24febcbcb59
#
_entry.id   ddeaf04aa0b9635d34a1d24febcbcb59
#
_cell.length_a   1.000
_cell.length_b   1.000
_cell.length_c   1.000
_cell.angle_alpha   90.00
_cell.angle_beta   90.00
_cell.angle_gamma   90.00
#
_symmetry.space_group_name_H-M   'P 1'
#
loop_
_entity.id
_entity.type
_entity.pdbx_description
1 polymer ?
#
loop_
_entity_poly.entity_id
_entity_poly.type
_entity_poly.pdbx_seq_one_letter_code
_entity_poly.pdbx_strand_id
1 'polypeptide(L)'
;MHRISISKGARAVLLNLRYENREAYVVGGCVRDSLLGKEPKDWDICTSATPDEVKELMHRHGIKTIDTGLQHGTVTVDMGTVGKYEVTTFRIDGNYTDGRHPDYVEFTESIYKDLSRRDFTINAMAYNSAGLIDPFHGRDDLQAGIIRCVGNPDERFEEDALRILRALRFAATYGFSIEEQTAAAIHKDAWMLKRIAAERINGELCKMLLGDGILNVLLNFSDVIATIIPEMEPCIGFEQNNKYHQYTVYEHIAHAVANYKGTDVSVKVALLLHDIGKPQCYTEDENGGHFHGHGVPSRDIAEQVLDRLRFDNKTKQEVLELVLYHDTMIEPTPRTVRKWLHKLGERRFSQFLDVRMADILAHAEGTQESRIERCIALGSIMSEVLEAEQCFSLKDLQINGRDIMNLGIEQGKRVGEILNSLLDEVISGALENEHNTLLQRAVELLG
;
A
#
# COMPACT_ATOMS: atom_id res chain seq x y z
N MET A 1 -9.95 -34.86 1.63
CA MET A 1 -9.96 -33.82 2.71
C MET A 1 -8.60 -33.16 2.78
N HIS A 2 -8.48 -31.87 2.46
CA HIS A 2 -7.24 -31.13 2.67
C HIS A 2 -6.99 -30.97 4.17
N ARG A 3 -5.91 -31.55 4.67
CA ARG A 3 -5.52 -31.46 6.06
C ARG A 3 -4.71 -30.17 6.24
N ILE A 4 -5.25 -29.21 6.99
CA ILE A 4 -4.53 -27.97 7.32
C ILE A 4 -3.40 -28.32 8.32
N SER A 5 -2.19 -27.86 8.02
CA SER A 5 -1.03 -28.00 8.89
C SER A 5 -0.98 -26.82 9.86
N ILE A 6 -1.62 -26.99 11.02
CA ILE A 6 -1.63 -25.97 12.08
C ILE A 6 -0.21 -25.82 12.67
N SER A 7 0.24 -24.57 12.93
CA SER A 7 1.53 -24.29 13.56
C SER A 7 1.66 -24.99 14.92
N LYS A 8 2.89 -25.29 15.34
CA LYS A 8 3.15 -26.01 16.61
C LYS A 8 2.53 -25.29 17.82
N GLY A 9 2.67 -23.97 17.88
CA GLY A 9 2.15 -23.20 19.00
C GLY A 9 0.63 -23.11 19.01
N ALA A 10 -0.01 -22.79 17.86
CA ALA A 10 -1.47 -22.78 17.77
C ALA A 10 -2.07 -24.16 18.11
N ARG A 11 -1.43 -25.24 17.65
CA ARG A 11 -1.85 -26.61 18.00
C ARG A 11 -1.76 -26.86 19.50
N ALA A 12 -0.70 -26.38 20.19
CA ALA A 12 -0.56 -26.55 21.63
C ALA A 12 -1.66 -25.79 22.39
N VAL A 13 -1.96 -24.55 21.96
CA VAL A 13 -3.07 -23.77 22.56
C VAL A 13 -4.41 -24.48 22.37
N LEU A 14 -4.71 -24.96 21.15
CA LEU A 14 -5.93 -25.75 20.88
C LEU A 14 -6.05 -26.99 21.76
N LEU A 15 -4.95 -27.72 21.95
CA LEU A 15 -4.93 -28.95 22.76
C LEU A 15 -5.20 -28.63 24.25
N ASN A 16 -4.60 -27.58 24.81
CA ASN A 16 -4.82 -27.17 26.19
C ASN A 16 -6.29 -26.79 26.43
N LEU A 17 -6.91 -26.01 25.53
CA LEU A 17 -8.34 -25.65 25.64
C LEU A 17 -9.24 -26.89 25.54
N ARG A 18 -8.97 -27.80 24.60
CA ARG A 18 -9.77 -29.01 24.39
C ARG A 18 -9.61 -30.04 25.51
N TYR A 19 -8.44 -30.14 26.13
CA TYR A 19 -8.20 -31.01 27.27
C TYR A 19 -9.15 -30.66 28.45
N GLU A 20 -9.49 -29.39 28.58
CA GLU A 20 -10.43 -28.87 29.59
C GLU A 20 -11.89 -28.80 29.07
N ASN A 21 -12.22 -29.63 28.05
CA ASN A 21 -13.55 -29.74 27.45
C ASN A 21 -14.09 -28.41 26.87
N ARG A 22 -13.21 -27.50 26.43
CA ARG A 22 -13.61 -26.29 25.70
C ARG A 22 -13.46 -26.49 24.20
N GLU A 23 -14.46 -26.07 23.44
CA GLU A 23 -14.33 -26.05 21.98
C GLU A 23 -13.28 -25.02 21.60
N ALA A 24 -12.40 -25.36 20.65
CA ALA A 24 -11.37 -24.47 20.14
C ALA A 24 -11.01 -24.79 18.69
N TYR A 25 -10.84 -23.75 17.89
CA TYR A 25 -10.57 -23.81 16.47
C TYR A 25 -9.58 -22.72 16.07
N VAL A 26 -8.76 -22.95 15.05
CA VAL A 26 -8.15 -21.89 14.26
C VAL A 26 -9.19 -21.31 13.31
N VAL A 27 -9.18 -20.01 13.02
CA VAL A 27 -10.31 -19.35 12.36
C VAL A 27 -9.89 -18.19 11.45
N GLY A 28 -10.68 -17.94 10.42
CA GLY A 28 -10.51 -16.75 9.58
C GLY A 28 -9.34 -16.82 8.60
N GLY A 29 -8.49 -15.81 8.62
CA GLY A 29 -7.38 -15.64 7.66
C GLY A 29 -6.46 -16.84 7.55
N CYS A 30 -6.09 -17.45 8.68
CA CYS A 30 -5.18 -18.59 8.68
C CYS A 30 -5.82 -19.85 8.04
N VAL A 31 -7.12 -20.05 8.18
CA VAL A 31 -7.84 -21.17 7.51
C VAL A 31 -7.90 -20.93 6.01
N ARG A 32 -8.30 -19.73 5.60
CA ARG A 32 -8.33 -19.32 4.19
C ARG A 32 -6.96 -19.48 3.52
N ASP A 33 -5.90 -18.92 4.11
CA ASP A 33 -4.56 -18.94 3.52
C ASP A 33 -4.02 -20.37 3.45
N SER A 34 -4.25 -21.19 4.47
CA SER A 34 -3.91 -22.62 4.44
C SER A 34 -4.64 -23.39 3.34
N LEU A 35 -5.93 -23.09 3.09
CA LEU A 35 -6.70 -23.72 2.01
C LEU A 35 -6.21 -23.30 0.62
N LEU A 36 -5.65 -22.07 0.50
CA LEU A 36 -4.97 -21.57 -0.70
C LEU A 36 -3.54 -22.11 -0.86
N GLY A 37 -3.05 -22.95 0.05
CA GLY A 37 -1.68 -23.45 0.03
C GLY A 37 -0.63 -22.41 0.43
N LYS A 38 -1.04 -21.29 1.03
CA LYS A 38 -0.16 -20.23 1.54
C LYS A 38 0.14 -20.50 3.01
N GLU A 39 1.34 -20.12 3.47
CA GLU A 39 1.67 -20.17 4.88
C GLU A 39 1.05 -18.94 5.60
N PRO A 40 0.18 -19.18 6.60
CA PRO A 40 -0.43 -18.09 7.37
C PRO A 40 0.64 -17.31 8.17
N LYS A 41 0.53 -15.99 8.15
CA LYS A 41 1.39 -15.11 8.96
C LYS A 41 1.02 -15.19 10.44
N ASP A 42 -0.28 -15.16 10.73
CA ASP A 42 -0.86 -15.15 12.06
C ASP A 42 -1.87 -16.29 12.20
N TRP A 43 -2.03 -16.82 13.41
CA TRP A 43 -2.96 -17.91 13.72
C TRP A 43 -3.95 -17.43 14.78
N ASP A 44 -5.12 -17.01 14.34
CA ASP A 44 -6.23 -16.65 15.24
C ASP A 44 -6.93 -17.90 15.72
N ILE A 45 -7.23 -17.91 17.02
CA ILE A 45 -7.94 -19.01 17.68
C ILE A 45 -9.25 -18.47 18.23
N CYS A 46 -10.32 -19.24 18.08
CA CYS A 46 -11.59 -18.97 18.75
C CYS A 46 -11.98 -20.16 19.64
N THR A 47 -12.68 -19.89 20.75
CA THR A 47 -13.02 -20.89 21.77
C THR A 47 -14.36 -20.61 22.43
N SER A 48 -14.99 -21.65 23.01
CA SER A 48 -16.14 -21.52 23.90
C SER A 48 -15.77 -21.07 25.33
N ALA A 49 -14.46 -21.06 25.68
CA ALA A 49 -14.00 -20.59 26.95
C ALA A 49 -14.09 -19.05 27.03
N THR A 50 -14.57 -18.54 28.15
CA THR A 50 -14.54 -17.08 28.44
C THR A 50 -13.10 -16.57 28.63
N PRO A 51 -12.84 -15.27 28.52
CA PRO A 51 -11.47 -14.73 28.69
C PRO A 51 -10.83 -15.13 30.03
N ASP A 52 -11.60 -15.12 31.11
CA ASP A 52 -11.08 -15.50 32.43
C ASP A 52 -10.78 -17.01 32.51
N GLU A 53 -11.61 -17.84 31.93
CA GLU A 53 -11.33 -19.29 31.81
C GLU A 53 -10.08 -19.53 30.97
N VAL A 54 -9.89 -18.83 29.85
CA VAL A 54 -8.66 -18.93 29.04
C VAL A 54 -7.43 -18.58 29.87
N LYS A 55 -7.47 -17.48 30.65
CA LYS A 55 -6.36 -17.08 31.52
C LYS A 55 -6.06 -18.13 32.61
N GLU A 56 -7.09 -18.62 33.27
CA GLU A 56 -6.95 -19.65 34.32
C GLU A 56 -6.38 -20.95 33.76
N LEU A 57 -6.92 -21.42 32.62
CA LEU A 57 -6.45 -22.64 31.94
C LEU A 57 -4.97 -22.53 31.52
N MET A 58 -4.59 -21.43 30.88
CA MET A 58 -3.21 -21.21 30.47
C MET A 58 -2.28 -21.11 31.67
N HIS A 59 -2.69 -20.40 32.72
CA HIS A 59 -1.90 -20.29 33.96
C HIS A 59 -1.64 -21.64 34.62
N ARG A 60 -2.64 -22.55 34.67
CA ARG A 60 -2.48 -23.92 35.20
C ARG A 60 -1.43 -24.72 34.43
N HIS A 61 -1.24 -24.43 33.11
CA HIS A 61 -0.20 -25.02 32.27
C HIS A 61 1.13 -24.24 32.26
N GLY A 62 1.29 -23.22 33.13
CA GLY A 62 2.49 -22.39 33.19
C GLY A 62 2.67 -21.46 31.98
N ILE A 63 1.61 -21.20 31.21
CA ILE A 63 1.62 -20.36 30.03
C ILE A 63 1.14 -18.95 30.39
N LYS A 64 1.91 -17.95 29.98
CA LYS A 64 1.59 -16.53 30.22
C LYS A 64 0.49 -16.04 29.30
N THR A 65 -0.40 -15.20 29.82
CA THR A 65 -1.44 -14.50 29.04
C THR A 65 -1.27 -12.99 29.16
N ILE A 66 -1.75 -12.25 28.16
CA ILE A 66 -1.70 -10.79 28.09
C ILE A 66 -3.12 -10.31 27.72
N ASP A 67 -3.62 -9.35 28.48
CA ASP A 67 -4.94 -8.77 28.29
C ASP A 67 -4.90 -7.74 27.16
N THR A 68 -5.14 -8.19 25.93
CA THR A 68 -5.05 -7.34 24.72
C THR A 68 -6.39 -6.80 24.24
N GLY A 69 -7.50 -7.37 24.68
CA GLY A 69 -8.85 -6.98 24.21
C GLY A 69 -9.98 -7.63 25.00
N LEU A 70 -9.88 -7.65 26.32
CA LEU A 70 -10.86 -8.30 27.21
C LEU A 70 -12.30 -7.85 26.97
N GLN A 71 -12.51 -6.56 26.71
CA GLN A 71 -13.82 -5.99 26.38
C GLN A 71 -14.44 -6.59 25.10
N HIS A 72 -13.62 -7.18 24.24
CA HIS A 72 -14.04 -7.86 23.01
C HIS A 72 -13.88 -9.37 23.08
N GLY A 73 -13.57 -9.91 24.26
CA GLY A 73 -13.41 -11.34 24.47
C GLY A 73 -12.07 -11.92 24.03
N THR A 74 -11.04 -11.09 23.78
CA THR A 74 -9.73 -11.55 23.28
C THR A 74 -8.65 -11.51 24.35
N VAL A 75 -7.88 -12.60 24.42
CA VAL A 75 -6.68 -12.75 25.27
C VAL A 75 -5.53 -13.22 24.38
N THR A 76 -4.36 -12.61 24.52
CA THR A 76 -3.14 -13.11 23.86
C THR A 76 -2.46 -14.16 24.75
N VAL A 77 -2.27 -15.35 24.21
CA VAL A 77 -1.52 -16.46 24.83
C VAL A 77 -0.07 -16.37 24.35
N ASP A 78 0.86 -16.19 25.29
CA ASP A 78 2.30 -16.06 25.02
C ASP A 78 3.01 -17.41 25.21
N MET A 79 3.32 -18.08 24.09
CA MET A 79 4.03 -19.35 24.06
C MET A 79 5.56 -19.18 24.04
N GLY A 80 6.06 -18.02 24.46
CA GLY A 80 7.49 -17.71 24.51
C GLY A 80 8.13 -17.67 23.12
N THR A 81 9.17 -18.46 22.91
CA THR A 81 9.91 -18.52 21.63
C THR A 81 9.09 -19.10 20.47
N VAL A 82 7.96 -19.73 20.74
CA VAL A 82 7.09 -20.35 19.74
C VAL A 82 6.15 -19.33 19.09
N GLY A 83 5.86 -18.23 19.80
CA GLY A 83 5.02 -17.15 19.30
C GLY A 83 3.89 -16.74 20.25
N LYS A 84 3.12 -15.74 19.80
CA LYS A 84 1.94 -15.24 20.49
C LYS A 84 0.71 -15.54 19.65
N TYR A 85 -0.39 -15.91 20.31
CA TYR A 85 -1.63 -16.34 19.66
C TYR A 85 -2.81 -15.59 20.27
N GLU A 86 -3.61 -14.95 19.43
CA GLU A 86 -4.86 -14.35 19.86
C GLU A 86 -5.93 -15.43 20.02
N VAL A 87 -6.51 -15.49 21.21
CA VAL A 87 -7.60 -16.41 21.57
C VAL A 87 -8.83 -15.57 21.88
N THR A 88 -9.85 -15.69 21.05
CA THR A 88 -11.10 -14.94 21.18
C THR A 88 -12.23 -15.88 21.57
N THR A 89 -13.00 -15.53 22.60
CA THR A 89 -14.21 -16.22 23.00
C THR A 89 -15.27 -16.11 21.88
N PHE A 90 -16.01 -17.20 21.59
CA PHE A 90 -17.15 -17.12 20.68
C PHE A 90 -18.12 -16.05 21.16
N ARG A 91 -18.57 -15.20 20.26
CA ARG A 91 -19.41 -14.10 20.60
C ARG A 91 -20.44 -13.75 19.52
N ILE A 92 -21.49 -13.11 19.97
CA ILE A 92 -22.45 -12.41 19.14
C ILE A 92 -22.18 -10.91 19.38
N ASP A 93 -22.07 -10.16 18.31
CA ASP A 93 -21.91 -8.72 18.42
C ASP A 93 -23.29 -8.06 18.52
N GLY A 94 -23.44 -7.08 19.42
CA GLY A 94 -24.63 -6.24 19.53
C GLY A 94 -24.72 -5.20 18.42
N ASN A 95 -25.54 -4.16 18.62
CA ASN A 95 -25.64 -3.07 17.65
C ASN A 95 -24.29 -2.33 17.52
N TYR A 96 -24.12 -1.62 16.41
CA TYR A 96 -22.89 -0.87 16.09
C TYR A 96 -23.26 0.62 15.93
N THR A 97 -23.49 1.33 17.04
CA THR A 97 -23.87 2.76 16.99
C THR A 97 -22.76 3.65 16.47
N ASP A 98 -21.50 3.29 16.66
CA ASP A 98 -20.34 4.03 16.12
C ASP A 98 -19.91 3.56 14.71
N GLY A 99 -20.60 2.56 14.13
CA GLY A 99 -20.27 1.96 12.84
C GLY A 99 -18.91 1.23 12.82
N ARG A 100 -18.42 0.78 13.99
CA ARG A 100 -17.14 0.06 14.10
C ARG A 100 -17.11 -1.00 15.17
N HIS A 101 -17.50 -0.63 16.38
CA HIS A 101 -17.43 -1.52 17.53
C HIS A 101 -18.84 -1.89 17.93
N PRO A 102 -19.10 -3.16 18.25
CA PRO A 102 -20.37 -3.50 18.84
C PRO A 102 -20.51 -2.79 20.19
N ASP A 103 -21.69 -2.23 20.45
CA ASP A 103 -22.00 -1.53 21.70
C ASP A 103 -21.81 -2.45 22.92
N TYR A 104 -22.05 -3.73 22.71
CA TYR A 104 -21.78 -4.80 23.67
C TYR A 104 -21.47 -6.10 22.91
N VAL A 105 -20.81 -7.02 23.57
CA VAL A 105 -20.60 -8.39 23.10
C VAL A 105 -21.26 -9.38 24.06
N GLU A 106 -21.93 -10.37 23.51
CA GLU A 106 -22.50 -11.48 24.26
C GLU A 106 -21.71 -12.75 23.95
N PHE A 107 -21.17 -13.41 24.97
CA PHE A 107 -20.46 -14.66 24.75
C PHE A 107 -21.44 -15.79 24.48
N THR A 108 -21.07 -16.70 23.59
CA THR A 108 -21.89 -17.83 23.16
C THR A 108 -21.04 -19.11 23.14
N GLU A 109 -21.68 -20.25 23.28
CA GLU A 109 -21.03 -21.54 23.07
C GLU A 109 -21.05 -22.00 21.62
N SER A 110 -21.74 -21.25 20.72
CA SER A 110 -21.95 -21.64 19.34
C SER A 110 -20.90 -21.04 18.41
N ILE A 111 -20.02 -21.87 17.84
CA ILE A 111 -19.10 -21.46 16.78
C ILE A 111 -19.84 -20.91 15.56
N TYR A 112 -21.02 -21.42 15.24
CA TYR A 112 -21.82 -20.93 14.11
C TYR A 112 -22.23 -19.46 14.26
N LYS A 113 -22.59 -19.04 15.49
CA LYS A 113 -22.92 -17.66 15.79
C LYS A 113 -21.67 -16.75 15.71
N ASP A 114 -20.48 -17.22 16.12
CA ASP A 114 -19.24 -16.46 15.95
C ASP A 114 -18.86 -16.31 14.49
N LEU A 115 -19.05 -17.34 13.67
CA LEU A 115 -18.76 -17.28 12.25
C LEU A 115 -19.74 -16.36 11.49
N SER A 116 -21.03 -16.30 11.91
CA SER A 116 -22.06 -15.50 11.22
C SER A 116 -21.85 -13.97 11.30
N ARG A 117 -21.13 -13.47 12.29
CA ARG A 117 -20.82 -12.02 12.45
C ARG A 117 -19.62 -11.56 11.61
N ARG A 118 -18.90 -12.49 10.95
CA ARG A 118 -17.71 -12.19 10.16
C ARG A 118 -18.05 -11.49 8.86
N ASP A 119 -17.04 -10.87 8.25
CA ASP A 119 -17.18 -10.06 7.04
C ASP A 119 -17.56 -10.90 5.80
N PHE A 120 -16.70 -11.86 5.45
CA PHE A 120 -16.82 -12.63 4.19
C PHE A 120 -16.80 -14.12 4.45
N THR A 121 -17.47 -14.88 3.58
CA THR A 121 -17.56 -16.34 3.66
C THR A 121 -16.18 -17.00 3.71
N ILE A 122 -15.23 -16.51 2.93
CA ILE A 122 -13.84 -17.01 2.89
C ILE A 122 -13.07 -16.79 4.21
N ASN A 123 -13.56 -15.93 5.10
CA ASN A 123 -13.01 -15.68 6.43
C ASN A 123 -13.91 -16.25 7.55
N ALA A 124 -15.06 -16.82 7.20
CA ALA A 124 -16.03 -17.40 8.13
C ALA A 124 -15.91 -18.93 8.20
N MET A 125 -14.70 -19.41 8.20
CA MET A 125 -14.34 -20.84 8.30
C MET A 125 -13.50 -21.07 9.55
N ALA A 126 -13.73 -22.21 10.22
CA ALA A 126 -12.96 -22.63 11.39
C ALA A 126 -12.44 -24.06 11.18
N TYR A 127 -11.29 -24.40 11.78
CA TYR A 127 -10.68 -25.70 11.60
C TYR A 127 -10.02 -26.20 12.89
N ASN A 128 -10.19 -27.50 13.16
CA ASN A 128 -9.42 -28.22 14.18
C ASN A 128 -9.17 -29.68 13.76
N SER A 129 -8.74 -30.52 14.70
CA SER A 129 -8.47 -31.96 14.42
C SER A 129 -9.71 -32.78 14.01
N ALA A 130 -10.93 -32.29 14.27
CA ALA A 130 -12.17 -32.95 13.83
C ALA A 130 -12.54 -32.59 12.38
N GLY A 131 -11.99 -31.49 11.84
CA GLY A 131 -12.20 -31.07 10.47
C GLY A 131 -12.51 -29.60 10.30
N LEU A 132 -12.98 -29.23 9.10
CA LEU A 132 -13.40 -27.91 8.71
C LEU A 132 -14.88 -27.69 9.09
N ILE A 133 -15.16 -26.54 9.72
CA ILE A 133 -16.49 -25.99 9.92
C ILE A 133 -16.65 -24.82 8.95
N ASP A 134 -17.58 -24.94 8.04
CA ASP A 134 -17.83 -23.99 6.95
C ASP A 134 -19.34 -23.85 6.69
N PRO A 135 -20.06 -23.14 7.57
CA PRO A 135 -21.52 -23.02 7.46
C PRO A 135 -21.98 -22.09 6.33
N PHE A 136 -21.08 -21.29 5.77
CA PHE A 136 -21.40 -20.28 4.76
C PHE A 136 -20.78 -20.58 3.40
N HIS A 137 -20.32 -21.81 3.17
CA HIS A 137 -19.71 -22.24 1.89
C HIS A 137 -18.48 -21.41 1.48
N GLY A 138 -17.72 -20.92 2.46
CA GLY A 138 -16.52 -20.13 2.21
C GLY A 138 -15.45 -20.88 1.44
N ARG A 139 -15.37 -22.20 1.57
CA ARG A 139 -14.48 -23.05 0.79
C ARG A 139 -14.86 -23.07 -0.69
N ASP A 140 -16.16 -23.13 -1.00
CA ASP A 140 -16.64 -23.14 -2.38
C ASP A 140 -16.39 -21.78 -3.02
N ASP A 141 -16.67 -20.67 -2.31
CA ASP A 141 -16.34 -19.33 -2.76
C ASP A 141 -14.83 -19.14 -2.95
N LEU A 142 -14.01 -19.70 -2.06
CA LEU A 142 -12.56 -19.66 -2.18
C LEU A 142 -12.05 -20.39 -3.43
N GLN A 143 -12.63 -21.53 -3.76
CA GLN A 143 -12.30 -22.30 -4.97
C GLN A 143 -12.79 -21.61 -6.24
N ALA A 144 -13.94 -20.95 -6.18
CA ALA A 144 -14.50 -20.17 -7.28
C ALA A 144 -13.84 -18.79 -7.47
N GLY A 145 -13.00 -18.35 -6.53
CA GLY A 145 -12.39 -17.01 -6.57
C GLY A 145 -13.41 -15.88 -6.36
N ILE A 146 -14.30 -16.05 -5.37
CA ILE A 146 -15.41 -15.14 -5.09
C ILE A 146 -15.26 -14.52 -3.70
N ILE A 147 -15.47 -13.20 -3.61
CA ILE A 147 -15.65 -12.47 -2.35
C ILE A 147 -17.14 -12.26 -2.15
N ARG A 148 -17.70 -12.88 -1.11
CA ARG A 148 -19.12 -12.80 -0.74
C ARG A 148 -19.24 -12.43 0.74
N CYS A 149 -20.14 -11.50 1.07
CA CYS A 149 -20.51 -11.21 2.45
C CYS A 149 -21.16 -12.41 3.14
N VAL A 150 -20.97 -12.53 4.44
CA VAL A 150 -21.74 -13.49 5.26
C VAL A 150 -23.12 -12.90 5.51
N GLY A 151 -24.15 -13.61 5.05
CA GLY A 151 -25.54 -13.16 5.19
C GLY A 151 -25.87 -11.98 4.28
N ASN A 152 -26.60 -10.98 4.80
CA ASN A 152 -27.00 -9.81 4.06
C ASN A 152 -25.87 -8.76 3.96
N PRO A 153 -25.39 -8.39 2.76
CA PRO A 153 -24.32 -7.40 2.60
C PRO A 153 -24.66 -6.02 3.19
N ASP A 154 -25.88 -5.53 3.04
CA ASP A 154 -26.30 -4.23 3.57
C ASP A 154 -26.10 -4.19 5.11
N GLU A 155 -26.56 -5.22 5.82
CA GLU A 155 -26.38 -5.33 7.26
C GLU A 155 -24.89 -5.36 7.65
N ARG A 156 -24.08 -6.10 6.89
CA ARG A 156 -22.63 -6.19 7.15
C ARG A 156 -21.93 -4.85 6.97
N PHE A 157 -22.34 -4.04 6.00
CA PHE A 157 -21.76 -2.70 5.76
C PHE A 157 -22.28 -1.66 6.75
N GLU A 158 -23.53 -1.76 7.20
CA GLU A 158 -24.07 -0.94 8.29
C GLU A 158 -23.32 -1.17 9.62
N GLU A 159 -22.93 -2.40 9.92
CA GLU A 159 -22.13 -2.72 11.12
C GLU A 159 -20.72 -2.08 11.07
N ASP A 160 -20.00 -2.24 9.97
CA ASP A 160 -18.68 -1.61 9.75
C ASP A 160 -18.50 -1.33 8.25
N ALA A 161 -18.70 -0.08 7.85
CA ALA A 161 -18.55 0.35 6.47
C ALA A 161 -17.15 0.12 5.90
N LEU A 162 -16.10 -0.04 6.74
CA LEU A 162 -14.78 -0.42 6.26
C LEU A 162 -14.77 -1.77 5.57
N ARG A 163 -15.75 -2.64 5.83
CA ARG A 163 -15.89 -3.92 5.12
C ARG A 163 -16.04 -3.73 3.61
N ILE A 164 -16.56 -2.60 3.14
CA ILE A 164 -16.57 -2.22 1.73
C ILE A 164 -15.13 -2.20 1.17
N LEU A 165 -14.23 -1.43 1.78
CA LEU A 165 -12.83 -1.39 1.32
C LEU A 165 -12.10 -2.72 1.54
N ARG A 166 -12.48 -3.48 2.57
CA ARG A 166 -11.93 -4.82 2.81
C ARG A 166 -12.32 -5.80 1.69
N ALA A 167 -13.58 -5.72 1.16
CA ALA A 167 -14.00 -6.52 0.01
C ALA A 167 -13.13 -6.21 -1.21
N LEU A 168 -12.98 -4.92 -1.54
CA LEU A 168 -12.14 -4.45 -2.63
C LEU A 168 -10.67 -4.89 -2.45
N ARG A 169 -10.15 -4.76 -1.23
CA ARG A 169 -8.79 -5.22 -0.91
C ARG A 169 -8.62 -6.72 -1.11
N PHE A 170 -9.56 -7.55 -0.65
CA PHE A 170 -9.47 -8.99 -0.85
C PHE A 170 -9.59 -9.36 -2.32
N ALA A 171 -10.49 -8.71 -3.06
CA ALA A 171 -10.61 -8.87 -4.51
C ALA A 171 -9.28 -8.54 -5.21
N ALA A 172 -8.66 -7.40 -4.88
CA ALA A 172 -7.35 -7.02 -5.40
C ALA A 172 -6.24 -8.01 -5.00
N THR A 173 -6.17 -8.39 -3.70
CA THR A 173 -5.07 -9.22 -3.16
C THR A 173 -5.06 -10.65 -3.73
N TYR A 174 -6.23 -11.21 -3.97
CA TYR A 174 -6.37 -12.60 -4.46
C TYR A 174 -6.70 -12.70 -5.95
N GLY A 175 -7.01 -11.58 -6.61
CA GLY A 175 -7.50 -11.57 -7.98
C GLY A 175 -8.90 -12.17 -8.11
N PHE A 176 -9.71 -12.09 -7.04
CA PHE A 176 -11.05 -12.65 -6.97
C PHE A 176 -12.10 -11.65 -7.48
N SER A 177 -13.20 -12.18 -8.00
CA SER A 177 -14.39 -11.37 -8.30
C SER A 177 -15.21 -11.14 -7.03
N ILE A 178 -16.00 -10.06 -7.02
CA ILE A 178 -16.98 -9.81 -5.96
C ILE A 178 -18.33 -10.32 -6.41
N GLU A 179 -19.02 -11.05 -5.54
CA GLU A 179 -20.35 -11.59 -5.80
C GLU A 179 -21.36 -10.47 -6.07
N GLU A 180 -22.33 -10.70 -6.96
CA GLU A 180 -23.23 -9.69 -7.52
C GLU A 180 -24.00 -8.88 -6.46
N GLN A 181 -24.59 -9.55 -5.46
CA GLN A 181 -25.35 -8.86 -4.40
C GLN A 181 -24.41 -8.05 -3.50
N THR A 182 -23.23 -8.61 -3.21
CA THR A 182 -22.17 -7.94 -2.45
C THR A 182 -21.67 -6.71 -3.21
N ALA A 183 -21.44 -6.81 -4.53
CA ALA A 183 -21.03 -5.68 -5.37
C ALA A 183 -22.10 -4.59 -5.44
N ALA A 184 -23.37 -4.97 -5.62
CA ALA A 184 -24.49 -4.02 -5.64
C ALA A 184 -24.59 -3.23 -4.31
N ALA A 185 -24.44 -3.93 -3.17
CA ALA A 185 -24.44 -3.28 -1.87
C ALA A 185 -23.21 -2.36 -1.69
N ILE A 186 -22.02 -2.75 -2.19
CA ILE A 186 -20.81 -1.89 -2.18
C ILE A 186 -21.08 -0.55 -2.87
N HIS A 187 -21.63 -0.56 -4.08
CA HIS A 187 -21.98 0.67 -4.81
C HIS A 187 -23.02 1.51 -4.07
N LYS A 188 -24.09 0.86 -3.59
CA LYS A 188 -25.16 1.51 -2.85
C LYS A 188 -24.68 2.19 -1.58
N ASP A 189 -23.81 1.53 -0.82
CA ASP A 189 -23.44 1.92 0.53
C ASP A 189 -22.06 2.58 0.62
N ALA A 190 -21.37 2.80 -0.51
CA ALA A 190 -20.06 3.47 -0.59
C ALA A 190 -20.00 4.78 0.20
N TRP A 191 -21.08 5.58 0.21
CA TRP A 191 -21.19 6.85 0.92
C TRP A 191 -20.93 6.73 2.43
N MET A 192 -21.14 5.56 3.03
CA MET A 192 -20.87 5.30 4.45
C MET A 192 -19.38 5.40 4.79
N LEU A 193 -18.49 5.22 3.80
CA LEU A 193 -17.05 5.37 3.98
C LEU A 193 -16.64 6.77 4.46
N LYS A 194 -17.45 7.79 4.20
CA LYS A 194 -17.22 9.16 4.69
C LYS A 194 -17.25 9.28 6.23
N ARG A 195 -17.77 8.25 6.92
CA ARG A 195 -17.84 8.19 8.39
C ARG A 195 -16.64 7.46 8.99
N ILE A 196 -15.81 6.81 8.16
CA ILE A 196 -14.69 5.99 8.62
C ILE A 196 -13.46 6.88 8.83
N ALA A 197 -12.72 6.60 9.91
CA ALA A 197 -11.46 7.29 10.20
C ALA A 197 -10.46 7.14 9.05
N ALA A 198 -9.81 8.24 8.70
CA ALA A 198 -8.92 8.33 7.55
C ALA A 198 -7.77 7.31 7.60
N GLU A 199 -7.24 7.05 8.78
CA GLU A 199 -6.15 6.07 8.99
C GLU A 199 -6.59 4.63 8.64
N ARG A 200 -7.87 4.29 8.89
CA ARG A 200 -8.42 2.98 8.52
C ARG A 200 -8.59 2.87 7.01
N ILE A 201 -9.09 3.94 6.37
CA ILE A 201 -9.20 4.01 4.90
C ILE A 201 -7.82 3.88 4.27
N ASN A 202 -6.83 4.67 4.73
CA ASN A 202 -5.45 4.61 4.27
C ASN A 202 -4.88 3.18 4.36
N GLY A 203 -5.05 2.53 5.52
CA GLY A 203 -4.54 1.18 5.73
C GLY A 203 -5.12 0.13 4.78
N GLU A 204 -6.40 0.21 4.42
CA GLU A 204 -7.01 -0.69 3.43
C GLU A 204 -6.66 -0.29 1.99
N LEU A 205 -6.62 1.01 1.68
CA LEU A 205 -6.23 1.54 0.37
C LEU A 205 -4.80 1.11 -0.01
N CYS A 206 -3.83 1.32 0.88
CA CYS A 206 -2.44 0.94 0.63
C CYS A 206 -2.29 -0.57 0.36
N LYS A 207 -2.99 -1.42 1.14
CA LYS A 207 -2.96 -2.87 0.92
C LYS A 207 -3.67 -3.28 -0.37
N MET A 208 -4.75 -2.60 -0.73
CA MET A 208 -5.51 -2.83 -1.96
C MET A 208 -4.66 -2.52 -3.20
N LEU A 209 -3.95 -1.39 -3.21
CA LEU A 209 -3.08 -0.98 -4.30
C LEU A 209 -1.94 -1.96 -4.59
N LEU A 210 -1.50 -2.73 -3.59
CA LEU A 210 -0.47 -3.75 -3.72
C LEU A 210 -0.98 -5.09 -4.27
N GLY A 211 -2.29 -5.23 -4.48
CA GLY A 211 -2.86 -6.47 -4.98
C GLY A 211 -2.70 -6.63 -6.48
N ASP A 212 -2.43 -7.87 -6.95
CA ASP A 212 -2.27 -8.18 -8.38
C ASP A 212 -3.56 -7.97 -9.18
N GLY A 213 -4.73 -8.11 -8.54
CA GLY A 213 -6.05 -7.89 -9.15
C GLY A 213 -6.53 -6.43 -9.10
N ILE A 214 -5.66 -5.48 -8.80
CA ILE A 214 -6.05 -4.06 -8.57
C ILE A 214 -6.74 -3.42 -9.77
N LEU A 215 -6.37 -3.79 -11.01
CA LEU A 215 -6.97 -3.22 -12.21
C LEU A 215 -8.49 -3.40 -12.23
N ASN A 216 -8.94 -4.64 -12.03
CA ASN A 216 -10.38 -4.94 -12.04
C ASN A 216 -11.13 -4.19 -10.93
N VAL A 217 -10.51 -4.00 -9.78
CA VAL A 217 -11.09 -3.25 -8.68
C VAL A 217 -11.22 -1.77 -9.04
N LEU A 218 -10.16 -1.14 -9.54
CA LEU A 218 -10.20 0.27 -9.92
C LEU A 218 -11.23 0.54 -11.03
N LEU A 219 -11.27 -0.32 -12.06
CA LEU A 219 -12.21 -0.13 -13.18
C LEU A 219 -13.66 -0.34 -12.79
N ASN A 220 -13.97 -1.35 -11.96
CA ASN A 220 -15.35 -1.68 -11.63
C ASN A 220 -15.92 -0.90 -10.43
N PHE A 221 -15.09 -0.30 -9.59
CA PHE A 221 -15.49 0.41 -8.37
C PHE A 221 -14.95 1.84 -8.31
N SER A 222 -14.91 2.51 -9.45
CA SER A 222 -14.43 3.90 -9.57
C SER A 222 -15.21 4.88 -8.70
N ASP A 223 -16.50 4.67 -8.53
CA ASP A 223 -17.38 5.43 -7.64
C ASP A 223 -17.00 5.30 -6.16
N VAL A 224 -16.59 4.11 -5.73
CA VAL A 224 -16.08 3.88 -4.38
C VAL A 224 -14.75 4.59 -4.17
N ILE A 225 -13.86 4.54 -5.18
CA ILE A 225 -12.60 5.29 -5.15
C ILE A 225 -12.87 6.80 -5.08
N ALA A 226 -13.80 7.32 -5.89
CA ALA A 226 -14.21 8.72 -5.84
C ALA A 226 -14.87 9.10 -4.50
N THR A 227 -15.48 8.16 -3.79
CA THR A 227 -16.03 8.43 -2.44
C THR A 227 -14.93 8.72 -1.42
N ILE A 228 -13.78 8.03 -1.48
CA ILE A 228 -12.64 8.22 -0.57
C ILE A 228 -11.64 9.25 -1.10
N ILE A 229 -11.59 9.47 -2.41
CA ILE A 229 -10.78 10.48 -3.11
C ILE A 229 -11.69 11.26 -4.07
N PRO A 230 -12.49 12.21 -3.56
CA PRO A 230 -13.46 12.94 -4.40
C PRO A 230 -12.83 13.68 -5.57
N GLU A 231 -11.56 14.05 -5.45
CA GLU A 231 -10.78 14.71 -6.50
C GLU A 231 -10.57 13.82 -7.73
N MET A 232 -10.83 12.52 -7.61
CA MET A 232 -10.75 11.56 -8.72
C MET A 232 -12.01 11.61 -9.62
N GLU A 233 -13.14 12.11 -9.12
CA GLU A 233 -14.41 12.13 -9.85
C GLU A 233 -14.31 12.83 -11.22
N PRO A 234 -13.63 14.00 -11.38
CA PRO A 234 -13.45 14.63 -12.68
C PRO A 234 -12.65 13.82 -13.70
N CYS A 235 -11.88 12.82 -13.25
CA CYS A 235 -11.08 11.96 -14.13
C CYS A 235 -11.91 10.82 -14.74
N ILE A 236 -13.03 10.45 -14.08
CA ILE A 236 -13.89 9.33 -14.49
C ILE A 236 -14.62 9.71 -15.77
N GLY A 237 -14.42 8.92 -16.84
CA GLY A 237 -15.01 9.18 -18.13
C GLY A 237 -14.44 10.40 -18.88
N PHE A 238 -13.34 11.00 -18.40
CA PHE A 238 -12.71 12.14 -19.06
C PHE A 238 -11.84 11.66 -20.24
N GLU A 239 -12.31 11.93 -21.47
CA GLU A 239 -11.62 11.57 -22.70
C GLU A 239 -10.36 12.42 -22.92
N GLN A 240 -9.27 11.79 -23.37
CA GLN A 240 -7.98 12.48 -23.56
C GLN A 240 -7.81 13.03 -25.00
N ASN A 241 -8.60 12.54 -25.95
CA ASN A 241 -8.71 13.02 -27.33
C ASN A 241 -7.37 13.19 -28.07
N ASN A 242 -6.39 12.32 -27.85
CA ASN A 242 -5.13 12.36 -28.57
C ASN A 242 -4.61 10.96 -28.90
N LYS A 243 -3.66 10.86 -29.83
CA LYS A 243 -3.14 9.59 -30.36
C LYS A 243 -2.30 8.79 -29.37
N TYR A 244 -1.88 9.39 -28.24
CA TYR A 244 -1.02 8.74 -27.26
C TYR A 244 -1.81 7.99 -26.20
N HIS A 245 -3.11 8.26 -26.08
CA HIS A 245 -3.97 7.69 -25.06
C HIS A 245 -5.15 6.94 -25.68
N GLN A 246 -5.37 5.73 -25.23
CA GLN A 246 -6.49 4.87 -25.64
C GLN A 246 -7.53 4.73 -24.53
N TYR A 247 -7.28 5.31 -23.38
CA TYR A 247 -8.10 5.25 -22.18
C TYR A 247 -8.55 6.66 -21.75
N THR A 248 -9.67 6.75 -21.03
CA THR A 248 -9.98 7.94 -20.24
C THR A 248 -8.89 8.22 -19.21
N VAL A 249 -8.87 9.43 -18.62
CA VAL A 249 -7.86 9.77 -17.60
C VAL A 249 -7.87 8.77 -16.45
N TYR A 250 -9.05 8.41 -15.94
CA TYR A 250 -9.16 7.46 -14.84
C TYR A 250 -8.72 6.04 -15.21
N GLU A 251 -9.13 5.54 -16.36
CA GLU A 251 -8.72 4.22 -16.83
C GLU A 251 -7.21 4.16 -17.05
N HIS A 252 -6.60 5.22 -17.60
CA HIS A 252 -5.15 5.35 -17.72
C HIS A 252 -4.45 5.23 -16.34
N ILE A 253 -4.95 5.97 -15.35
CA ILE A 253 -4.47 5.87 -13.96
C ILE A 253 -4.57 4.42 -13.46
N ALA A 254 -5.71 3.76 -13.66
CA ALA A 254 -5.93 2.39 -13.22
C ALA A 254 -4.92 1.40 -13.87
N HIS A 255 -4.69 1.55 -15.18
CA HIS A 255 -3.71 0.74 -15.92
C HIS A 255 -2.28 1.03 -15.45
N ALA A 256 -1.91 2.29 -15.23
CA ALA A 256 -0.60 2.67 -14.72
C ALA A 256 -0.34 2.03 -13.33
N VAL A 257 -1.30 2.11 -12.40
CA VAL A 257 -1.21 1.44 -11.08
C VAL A 257 -1.01 -0.07 -11.25
N ALA A 258 -1.75 -0.71 -12.16
CA ALA A 258 -1.68 -2.15 -12.37
C ALA A 258 -0.37 -2.60 -13.05
N ASN A 259 0.23 -1.77 -13.87
CA ASN A 259 1.49 -2.07 -14.58
C ASN A 259 2.69 -2.14 -13.64
N TYR A 260 2.72 -1.37 -12.55
CA TYR A 260 3.77 -1.51 -11.56
C TYR A 260 3.60 -2.79 -10.75
N LYS A 261 4.54 -3.72 -10.84
CA LYS A 261 4.52 -5.02 -10.16
C LYS A 261 5.32 -5.07 -8.86
N GLY A 262 5.97 -3.95 -8.50
CA GLY A 262 6.69 -3.84 -7.25
C GLY A 262 5.76 -3.66 -6.04
N THR A 263 6.35 -3.66 -4.85
CA THR A 263 5.65 -3.57 -3.55
C THR A 263 5.85 -2.23 -2.84
N ASP A 264 6.41 -1.23 -3.52
CA ASP A 264 6.59 0.11 -2.94
C ASP A 264 5.27 0.88 -2.97
N VAL A 265 4.73 1.15 -1.77
CA VAL A 265 3.46 1.86 -1.60
C VAL A 265 3.54 3.29 -2.13
N SER A 266 4.69 3.98 -1.98
CA SER A 266 4.85 5.34 -2.49
C SER A 266 4.71 5.40 -4.01
N VAL A 267 5.25 4.41 -4.73
CA VAL A 267 5.11 4.28 -6.19
C VAL A 267 3.64 4.03 -6.57
N LYS A 268 2.97 3.10 -5.90
CA LYS A 268 1.55 2.81 -6.15
C LYS A 268 0.64 4.01 -5.93
N VAL A 269 0.86 4.74 -4.83
CA VAL A 269 0.08 5.94 -4.51
C VAL A 269 0.41 7.08 -5.48
N ALA A 270 1.68 7.24 -5.87
CA ALA A 270 2.07 8.21 -6.88
C ALA A 270 1.39 7.92 -8.22
N LEU A 271 1.36 6.66 -8.66
CA LEU A 271 0.64 6.24 -9.87
C LEU A 271 -0.88 6.47 -9.78
N LEU A 272 -1.48 6.30 -8.60
CA LEU A 272 -2.90 6.60 -8.41
C LEU A 272 -3.20 8.10 -8.60
N LEU A 273 -2.26 8.98 -8.27
CA LEU A 273 -2.46 10.43 -8.22
C LEU A 273 -1.73 11.22 -9.32
N HIS A 274 -0.89 10.58 -10.16
CA HIS A 274 0.00 11.31 -11.09
C HIS A 274 -0.74 12.21 -12.09
N ASP A 275 -1.88 11.76 -12.56
CA ASP A 275 -2.68 12.41 -13.59
C ASP A 275 -3.98 13.05 -13.09
N ILE A 276 -4.19 13.09 -11.77
CA ILE A 276 -5.43 13.59 -11.16
C ILE A 276 -5.71 15.07 -11.49
N GLY A 277 -4.70 15.84 -11.85
CA GLY A 277 -4.80 17.24 -12.26
C GLY A 277 -5.05 17.46 -13.75
N LYS A 278 -5.04 16.42 -14.59
CA LYS A 278 -5.25 16.54 -16.04
C LYS A 278 -6.54 17.27 -16.43
N PRO A 279 -7.69 16.99 -15.83
CA PRO A 279 -8.93 17.69 -16.20
C PRO A 279 -8.86 19.21 -16.06
N GLN A 280 -8.02 19.72 -15.12
CA GLN A 280 -7.86 21.17 -14.92
C GLN A 280 -6.93 21.83 -15.95
N CYS A 281 -6.13 21.06 -16.66
CA CYS A 281 -5.15 21.53 -17.64
C CYS A 281 -5.52 21.25 -19.08
N TYR A 282 -6.73 20.71 -19.31
CA TYR A 282 -7.16 20.33 -20.64
C TYR A 282 -7.27 21.52 -21.58
N THR A 283 -6.62 21.40 -22.70
CA THR A 283 -6.77 22.30 -23.86
C THR A 283 -6.86 21.43 -25.11
N GLU A 284 -7.51 21.92 -26.18
CA GLU A 284 -7.66 21.18 -27.42
C GLU A 284 -7.34 22.07 -28.60
N ASP A 285 -6.62 21.52 -29.57
CA ASP A 285 -6.33 22.16 -30.85
C ASP A 285 -6.54 21.17 -32.02
N GLU A 286 -6.08 21.51 -33.22
CA GLU A 286 -6.18 20.67 -34.41
C GLU A 286 -5.43 19.31 -34.28
N ASN A 287 -4.52 19.18 -33.32
CA ASN A 287 -3.76 17.95 -33.06
C ASN A 287 -4.38 17.10 -31.93
N GLY A 288 -5.46 17.58 -31.31
CA GLY A 288 -6.21 16.91 -30.27
C GLY A 288 -6.03 17.51 -28.89
N GLY A 289 -6.28 16.71 -27.83
CA GLY A 289 -6.21 17.12 -26.43
C GLY A 289 -4.80 17.22 -25.87
N HIS A 290 -4.55 18.25 -25.09
CA HIS A 290 -3.26 18.51 -24.41
C HIS A 290 -3.46 18.78 -22.92
N PHE A 291 -2.45 18.41 -22.11
CA PHE A 291 -2.47 18.53 -20.64
C PHE A 291 -1.17 19.16 -20.12
N HIS A 292 -0.69 20.24 -20.75
CA HIS A 292 0.59 20.83 -20.43
C HIS A 292 0.70 21.28 -18.98
N GLY A 293 1.77 20.83 -18.31
CA GLY A 293 2.08 21.23 -16.93
C GLY A 293 1.19 20.59 -15.86
N HIS A 294 0.41 19.55 -16.20
CA HIS A 294 -0.51 18.89 -15.25
C HIS A 294 0.17 18.30 -13.99
N GLY A 295 1.46 18.06 -14.02
CA GLY A 295 2.21 17.58 -12.84
C GLY A 295 2.12 18.52 -11.64
N VAL A 296 2.01 19.85 -11.85
CA VAL A 296 1.86 20.83 -10.75
C VAL A 296 0.48 20.72 -10.08
N PRO A 297 -0.65 20.87 -10.80
CA PRO A 297 -1.96 20.69 -10.16
C PRO A 297 -2.18 19.26 -9.66
N SER A 298 -1.62 18.22 -10.31
CA SER A 298 -1.67 16.87 -9.77
C SER A 298 -0.99 16.77 -8.40
N ARG A 299 0.20 17.38 -8.22
CA ARG A 299 0.89 17.44 -6.94
C ARG A 299 0.07 18.20 -5.89
N ASP A 300 -0.51 19.35 -6.24
CA ASP A 300 -1.28 20.18 -5.29
C ASP A 300 -2.56 19.44 -4.82
N ILE A 301 -3.22 18.71 -5.71
CA ILE A 301 -4.34 17.84 -5.37
C ILE A 301 -3.85 16.66 -4.51
N ALA A 302 -2.77 16.00 -4.92
CA ALA A 302 -2.20 14.88 -4.19
C ALA A 302 -1.84 15.27 -2.75
N GLU A 303 -1.31 16.48 -2.51
CA GLU A 303 -1.02 16.97 -1.17
C GLU A 303 -2.26 17.01 -0.28
N GLN A 304 -3.38 17.52 -0.80
CA GLN A 304 -4.65 17.58 -0.06
C GLN A 304 -5.18 16.17 0.24
N VAL A 305 -5.12 15.26 -0.74
CA VAL A 305 -5.55 13.86 -0.57
C VAL A 305 -4.72 13.15 0.49
N LEU A 306 -3.38 13.28 0.43
CA LEU A 306 -2.47 12.61 1.37
C LEU A 306 -2.62 13.14 2.80
N ASP A 307 -2.84 14.46 2.97
CA ASP A 307 -3.12 15.06 4.28
C ASP A 307 -4.45 14.57 4.85
N ARG A 308 -5.51 14.55 4.03
CA ARG A 308 -6.84 14.08 4.44
C ARG A 308 -6.82 12.61 4.82
N LEU A 309 -6.10 11.78 4.07
CA LEU A 309 -5.96 10.34 4.34
C LEU A 309 -4.87 10.01 5.36
N ARG A 310 -4.24 11.02 5.99
CA ARG A 310 -3.28 10.85 7.08
C ARG A 310 -2.07 9.99 6.73
N PHE A 311 -1.50 10.20 5.54
CA PHE A 311 -0.21 9.61 5.21
C PHE A 311 0.91 10.22 6.06
N ASP A 312 1.93 9.41 6.38
CA ASP A 312 3.10 9.91 7.08
C ASP A 312 3.93 10.87 6.19
N ASN A 313 4.67 11.77 6.83
CA ASN A 313 5.40 12.83 6.13
C ASN A 313 6.43 12.30 5.12
N LYS A 314 7.04 11.14 5.39
CA LYS A 314 8.02 10.55 4.48
C LYS A 314 7.34 10.07 3.21
N THR A 315 6.29 9.25 3.35
CA THR A 315 5.49 8.77 2.22
C THR A 315 4.88 9.94 1.44
N LYS A 316 4.34 10.95 2.14
CA LYS A 316 3.81 12.16 1.52
C LYS A 316 4.85 12.84 0.62
N GLN A 317 6.04 13.13 1.12
CA GLN A 317 7.10 13.76 0.33
C GLN A 317 7.51 12.91 -0.87
N GLU A 318 7.63 11.60 -0.67
CA GLU A 318 7.96 10.67 -1.75
C GLU A 318 6.94 10.74 -2.88
N VAL A 319 5.67 10.67 -2.56
CA VAL A 319 4.58 10.71 -3.54
C VAL A 319 4.53 12.06 -4.26
N LEU A 320 4.62 13.17 -3.54
CA LEU A 320 4.53 14.51 -4.13
C LEU A 320 5.64 14.79 -5.15
N GLU A 321 6.87 14.35 -4.87
CA GLU A 321 7.97 14.49 -5.83
C GLU A 321 7.78 13.59 -7.05
N LEU A 322 7.34 12.35 -6.85
CA LEU A 322 7.06 11.43 -7.96
C LEU A 322 5.94 11.95 -8.86
N VAL A 323 4.85 12.44 -8.28
CA VAL A 323 3.73 13.04 -9.03
C VAL A 323 4.19 14.31 -9.77
N LEU A 324 4.97 15.19 -9.13
CA LEU A 324 5.45 16.42 -9.76
C LEU A 324 6.31 16.15 -11.00
N TYR A 325 7.17 15.14 -10.93
CA TYR A 325 8.19 14.91 -11.95
C TYR A 325 7.84 13.80 -12.95
N HIS A 326 6.75 13.04 -12.76
CA HIS A 326 6.45 11.83 -13.55
C HIS A 326 6.53 12.03 -15.06
N ASP A 327 6.11 13.18 -15.58
CA ASP A 327 6.12 13.49 -17.03
C ASP A 327 7.36 14.30 -17.48
N THR A 328 8.34 14.52 -16.60
CA THR A 328 9.54 15.30 -16.95
C THR A 328 10.40 14.56 -17.96
N MET A 329 10.68 15.21 -19.11
CA MET A 329 11.59 14.68 -20.10
C MET A 329 13.04 14.77 -19.63
N ILE A 330 13.70 13.62 -19.49
CA ILE A 330 15.10 13.49 -19.09
C ILE A 330 15.89 12.89 -20.23
N GLU A 331 16.94 13.61 -20.69
CA GLU A 331 17.86 13.07 -21.67
C GLU A 331 18.77 12.01 -21.06
N PRO A 332 18.91 10.81 -21.67
CA PRO A 332 19.71 9.72 -21.13
C PRO A 332 21.21 9.97 -21.33
N THR A 333 21.78 10.84 -20.52
CA THR A 333 23.21 11.13 -20.48
C THR A 333 23.74 11.02 -19.05
N PRO A 334 25.02 10.61 -18.83
CA PRO A 334 25.60 10.54 -17.50
C PRO A 334 25.50 11.86 -16.72
N ARG A 335 25.68 12.97 -17.40
CA ARG A 335 25.54 14.32 -16.82
C ARG A 335 24.14 14.58 -16.28
N THR A 336 23.12 14.27 -17.06
CA THR A 336 21.73 14.48 -16.66
C THR A 336 21.33 13.53 -15.54
N VAL A 337 21.74 12.27 -15.61
CA VAL A 337 21.47 11.29 -14.56
C VAL A 337 22.14 11.69 -13.24
N ARG A 338 23.41 12.14 -13.24
CA ARG A 338 24.05 12.68 -12.03
C ARG A 338 23.28 13.86 -11.41
N LYS A 339 22.77 14.78 -12.24
CA LYS A 339 21.91 15.90 -11.74
C LYS A 339 20.65 15.41 -11.07
N TRP A 340 20.00 14.40 -11.64
CA TRP A 340 18.78 13.83 -11.06
C TRP A 340 19.07 12.99 -9.82
N LEU A 341 20.18 12.26 -9.78
CA LEU A 341 20.67 11.57 -8.58
C LEU A 341 20.98 12.59 -7.46
N HIS A 342 21.62 13.70 -7.79
CA HIS A 342 21.83 14.78 -6.82
C HIS A 342 20.52 15.34 -6.29
N LYS A 343 19.54 15.58 -7.16
CA LYS A 343 18.26 16.19 -6.82
C LYS A 343 17.37 15.30 -6.00
N LEU A 344 17.24 14.02 -6.39
CA LEU A 344 16.29 13.08 -5.82
C LEU A 344 16.93 12.06 -4.87
N GLY A 345 18.22 11.80 -5.00
CA GLY A 345 18.89 10.65 -4.42
C GLY A 345 18.58 9.36 -5.20
N GLU A 346 19.39 8.34 -4.97
CA GLU A 346 19.34 7.04 -5.66
C GLU A 346 17.95 6.39 -5.58
N ARG A 347 17.44 6.19 -4.35
CA ARG A 347 16.15 5.53 -4.13
C ARG A 347 15.00 6.22 -4.86
N ARG A 348 14.93 7.55 -4.75
CA ARG A 348 13.83 8.32 -5.34
C ARG A 348 13.92 8.37 -6.86
N PHE A 349 15.14 8.41 -7.42
CA PHE A 349 15.31 8.34 -8.85
C PHE A 349 14.93 6.97 -9.40
N SER A 350 15.20 5.88 -8.68
CA SER A 350 14.69 4.54 -9.02
C SER A 350 13.16 4.49 -8.99
N GLN A 351 12.52 5.00 -7.93
CA GLN A 351 11.06 5.09 -7.84
C GLN A 351 10.45 5.93 -8.99
N PHE A 352 11.12 7.03 -9.38
CA PHE A 352 10.72 7.84 -10.53
C PHE A 352 10.75 7.03 -11.84
N LEU A 353 11.77 6.22 -12.08
CA LEU A 353 11.84 5.35 -13.24
C LEU A 353 10.74 4.28 -13.23
N ASP A 354 10.40 3.74 -12.06
CA ASP A 354 9.29 2.80 -11.88
C ASP A 354 7.94 3.45 -12.23
N VAL A 355 7.67 4.65 -11.70
CA VAL A 355 6.45 5.41 -12.02
C VAL A 355 6.38 5.68 -13.52
N ARG A 356 7.47 6.15 -14.10
CA ARG A 356 7.53 6.49 -15.52
C ARG A 356 7.32 5.28 -16.43
N MET A 357 7.93 4.14 -16.10
CA MET A 357 7.74 2.89 -16.86
C MET A 357 6.29 2.42 -16.81
N ALA A 358 5.68 2.44 -15.63
CA ALA A 358 4.31 1.99 -15.43
C ALA A 358 3.29 2.92 -16.16
N ASP A 359 3.53 4.23 -16.16
CA ASP A 359 2.78 5.22 -16.92
C ASP A 359 2.90 4.98 -18.42
N ILE A 360 4.13 4.85 -18.96
CA ILE A 360 4.37 4.60 -20.39
C ILE A 360 3.62 3.35 -20.86
N LEU A 361 3.63 2.29 -20.05
CA LEU A 361 2.93 1.03 -20.38
C LEU A 361 1.39 1.16 -20.39
N ALA A 362 0.84 2.24 -19.85
CA ALA A 362 -0.58 2.56 -19.91
C ALA A 362 -0.98 3.43 -21.13
N HIS A 363 -0.02 3.86 -21.95
CA HIS A 363 -0.29 4.60 -23.18
C HIS A 363 -0.76 3.69 -24.33
N ALA A 364 -1.21 4.29 -25.42
CA ALA A 364 -1.65 3.56 -26.61
C ALA A 364 -0.51 2.72 -27.22
N GLU A 365 -0.85 1.51 -27.67
CA GLU A 365 0.10 0.63 -28.35
C GLU A 365 0.74 1.32 -29.56
N GLY A 366 2.03 1.05 -29.81
CA GLY A 366 2.80 1.66 -30.89
C GLY A 366 3.29 3.09 -30.61
N THR A 367 2.98 3.67 -29.44
CA THR A 367 3.50 4.98 -29.02
C THR A 367 4.50 4.89 -27.87
N GLN A 368 4.78 3.68 -27.40
CA GLN A 368 5.50 3.40 -26.18
C GLN A 368 7.00 3.16 -26.41
N GLU A 369 7.41 2.57 -27.54
CA GLU A 369 8.72 1.96 -27.75
C GLU A 369 9.88 2.93 -27.46
N SER A 370 9.90 4.09 -28.08
CA SER A 370 10.98 5.07 -27.88
C SER A 370 11.03 5.63 -26.44
N ARG A 371 9.89 5.67 -25.76
CA ARG A 371 9.79 6.12 -24.37
C ARG A 371 10.30 5.03 -23.41
N ILE A 372 9.98 3.76 -23.69
CA ILE A 372 10.50 2.59 -22.97
C ILE A 372 12.02 2.53 -23.11
N GLU A 373 12.55 2.60 -24.34
CA GLU A 373 13.99 2.60 -24.60
C GLU A 373 14.72 3.70 -23.82
N ARG A 374 14.17 4.91 -23.80
CA ARG A 374 14.71 6.03 -23.03
C ARG A 374 14.69 5.74 -21.52
N CYS A 375 13.63 5.18 -20.99
CA CYS A 375 13.51 4.85 -19.58
C CYS A 375 14.52 3.77 -19.18
N ILE A 376 14.71 2.74 -20.01
CA ILE A 376 15.72 1.69 -19.83
C ILE A 376 17.14 2.29 -19.88
N ALA A 377 17.42 3.17 -20.85
CA ALA A 377 18.70 3.84 -20.95
C ALA A 377 19.03 4.68 -19.72
N LEU A 378 18.05 5.39 -19.15
CA LEU A 378 18.23 6.13 -17.89
C LEU A 378 18.60 5.19 -16.73
N GLY A 379 17.95 4.03 -16.62
CA GLY A 379 18.27 3.01 -15.60
C GLY A 379 19.68 2.42 -15.76
N SER A 380 20.09 2.12 -17.02
CA SER A 380 21.44 1.62 -17.31
C SER A 380 22.51 2.65 -16.95
N ILE A 381 22.33 3.90 -17.34
CA ILE A 381 23.26 4.99 -17.01
C ILE A 381 23.29 5.24 -15.49
N MET A 382 22.15 5.12 -14.80
CA MET A 382 22.12 5.21 -13.34
C MET A 382 23.03 4.15 -12.71
N SER A 383 22.91 2.88 -13.16
CA SER A 383 23.77 1.79 -12.66
C SER A 383 25.24 2.05 -12.95
N GLU A 384 25.60 2.50 -14.15
CA GLU A 384 26.96 2.84 -14.53
C GLU A 384 27.54 3.98 -13.66
N VAL A 385 26.75 5.03 -13.41
CA VAL A 385 27.15 6.16 -12.56
C VAL A 385 27.40 5.71 -11.11
N LEU A 386 26.53 4.83 -10.58
CA LEU A 386 26.66 4.31 -9.22
C LEU A 386 27.85 3.34 -9.10
N GLU A 387 28.02 2.42 -10.05
CA GLU A 387 29.14 1.45 -10.07
C GLU A 387 30.51 2.13 -10.22
N ALA A 388 30.56 3.22 -10.99
CA ALA A 388 31.79 4.01 -11.17
C ALA A 388 32.09 4.93 -9.97
N GLU A 389 31.28 4.89 -8.90
CA GLU A 389 31.41 5.76 -7.74
C GLU A 389 31.51 7.25 -8.11
N GLN A 390 30.82 7.66 -9.18
CA GLN A 390 30.88 9.03 -9.67
C GLN A 390 30.24 10.01 -8.69
N CYS A 391 30.88 11.15 -8.55
CA CYS A 391 30.43 12.21 -7.65
C CYS A 391 29.08 12.80 -8.08
N PHE A 392 28.07 12.71 -7.22
CA PHE A 392 26.76 13.37 -7.39
C PHE A 392 26.20 13.93 -6.08
N SER A 393 26.94 13.85 -4.98
CA SER A 393 26.59 14.46 -3.69
C SER A 393 27.80 15.15 -3.04
N LEU A 394 27.54 16.03 -2.07
CA LEU A 394 28.61 16.70 -1.31
C LEU A 394 29.55 15.73 -0.58
N LYS A 395 29.06 14.53 -0.26
CA LYS A 395 29.85 13.50 0.42
C LYS A 395 30.88 12.83 -0.51
N ASP A 396 30.63 12.89 -1.81
CA ASP A 396 31.48 12.26 -2.82
C ASP A 396 32.60 13.20 -3.29
N LEU A 397 32.54 14.51 -2.94
CA LEU A 397 33.63 15.45 -3.23
C LEU A 397 34.90 15.04 -2.48
N GLN A 398 36.06 15.13 -3.16
CA GLN A 398 37.37 14.87 -2.57
C GLN A 398 37.86 16.00 -1.66
N ILE A 399 37.03 16.99 -1.38
CA ILE A 399 37.21 18.04 -0.37
C ILE A 399 35.97 18.20 0.48
N ASN A 400 36.13 18.80 1.64
CA ASN A 400 35.04 18.99 2.60
C ASN A 400 35.05 20.42 3.19
N GLY A 401 34.11 20.70 4.10
CA GLY A 401 34.01 22.03 4.71
C GLY A 401 35.23 22.49 5.48
N ARG A 402 36.06 21.58 6.02
CA ARG A 402 37.32 21.94 6.71
C ARG A 402 38.36 22.44 5.71
N ASP A 403 38.42 21.82 4.55
CA ASP A 403 39.36 22.24 3.50
C ASP A 403 39.05 23.67 3.04
N ILE A 404 37.76 23.99 2.86
CA ILE A 404 37.29 25.32 2.52
C ILE A 404 37.60 26.34 3.64
N MET A 405 37.35 25.97 4.90
CA MET A 405 37.67 26.82 6.04
C MET A 405 39.19 27.10 6.19
N ASN A 406 40.04 26.14 5.84
CA ASN A 406 41.50 26.32 5.83
C ASN A 406 41.98 27.35 4.80
N LEU A 407 41.13 27.71 3.83
CA LEU A 407 41.39 28.82 2.90
C LEU A 407 41.07 30.19 3.51
N GLY A 408 40.74 30.28 4.80
CA GLY A 408 40.51 31.54 5.53
C GLY A 408 39.04 31.95 5.60
N ILE A 409 38.09 31.07 5.34
CA ILE A 409 36.66 31.33 5.42
C ILE A 409 36.12 30.91 6.77
N GLU A 410 35.32 31.76 7.40
CA GLU A 410 34.63 31.43 8.63
C GLU A 410 33.53 30.38 8.37
N GLN A 411 33.30 29.51 9.37
CA GLN A 411 32.23 28.52 9.33
C GLN A 411 30.87 29.21 9.13
N GLY A 412 30.15 28.83 8.06
CA GLY A 412 28.85 29.41 7.78
C GLY A 412 28.30 29.04 6.39
N LYS A 413 27.29 29.79 5.98
CA LYS A 413 26.57 29.59 4.72
C LYS A 413 27.50 29.59 3.49
N ARG A 414 28.53 30.44 3.51
CA ARG A 414 29.50 30.63 2.41
C ARG A 414 30.27 29.36 2.09
N VAL A 415 30.63 28.54 3.12
CA VAL A 415 31.30 27.27 2.93
C VAL A 415 30.40 26.29 2.13
N GLY A 416 29.11 26.26 2.48
CA GLY A 416 28.12 25.43 1.76
C GLY A 416 27.90 25.88 0.32
N GLU A 417 27.88 27.18 0.08
CA GLU A 417 27.73 27.78 -1.28
C GLU A 417 28.89 27.36 -2.19
N ILE A 418 30.13 27.43 -1.69
CA ILE A 418 31.32 27.02 -2.45
C ILE A 418 31.31 25.56 -2.75
N LEU A 419 31.03 24.70 -1.74
CA LEU A 419 30.95 23.26 -1.95
C LEU A 419 29.87 22.86 -2.96
N ASN A 420 28.70 23.49 -2.93
CA ASN A 420 27.65 23.26 -3.91
C ASN A 420 28.06 23.73 -5.32
N SER A 421 28.74 24.86 -5.45
CA SER A 421 29.24 25.33 -6.75
C SER A 421 30.26 24.37 -7.35
N LEU A 422 31.18 23.86 -6.52
CA LEU A 422 32.17 22.86 -6.95
C LEU A 422 31.48 21.53 -7.34
N LEU A 423 30.48 21.11 -6.57
CA LEU A 423 29.72 19.92 -6.89
C LEU A 423 28.98 20.08 -8.23
N ASP A 424 28.36 21.21 -8.49
CA ASP A 424 27.69 21.49 -9.78
C ASP A 424 28.67 21.43 -10.96
N GLU A 425 29.88 21.95 -10.79
CA GLU A 425 30.92 21.88 -11.82
C GLU A 425 31.41 20.44 -12.06
N VAL A 426 31.56 19.64 -10.98
CA VAL A 426 31.92 18.21 -11.09
C VAL A 426 30.80 17.42 -11.75
N ILE A 427 29.55 17.58 -11.32
CA ILE A 427 28.37 16.91 -11.89
C ILE A 427 28.25 17.22 -13.39
N SER A 428 28.55 18.47 -13.77
CA SER A 428 28.50 18.89 -15.17
C SER A 428 29.66 18.36 -16.03
N GLY A 429 30.70 17.81 -15.38
CA GLY A 429 31.94 17.38 -16.06
C GLY A 429 32.87 18.56 -16.45
N ALA A 430 32.61 19.74 -15.93
CA ALA A 430 33.47 20.92 -16.14
C ALA A 430 34.71 20.91 -15.22
N LEU A 431 34.69 20.15 -14.13
CA LEU A 431 35.75 20.06 -13.14
C LEU A 431 35.96 18.61 -12.74
N GLU A 432 37.22 18.19 -12.61
CA GLU A 432 37.57 16.84 -12.12
C GLU A 432 37.45 16.78 -10.59
N ASN A 433 36.95 15.66 -10.07
CA ASN A 433 36.78 15.45 -8.64
C ASN A 433 38.10 15.02 -8.00
N GLU A 434 39.12 15.87 -8.10
CA GLU A 434 40.43 15.68 -7.47
C GLU A 434 40.70 16.77 -6.45
N HIS A 435 41.25 16.39 -5.29
CA HIS A 435 41.48 17.27 -4.17
C HIS A 435 42.15 18.61 -4.52
N ASN A 436 43.27 18.55 -5.28
CA ASN A 436 44.01 19.75 -5.62
C ASN A 436 43.28 20.62 -6.64
N THR A 437 42.63 20.03 -7.61
CA THR A 437 41.83 20.70 -8.64
C THR A 437 40.65 21.43 -7.99
N LEU A 438 39.95 20.79 -7.05
CA LEU A 438 38.87 21.37 -6.31
C LEU A 438 39.30 22.51 -5.38
N LEU A 439 40.45 22.38 -4.70
CA LEU A 439 40.99 23.45 -3.87
C LEU A 439 41.38 24.69 -4.70
N GLN A 440 42.05 24.47 -5.85
CA GLN A 440 42.40 25.59 -6.74
C GLN A 440 41.13 26.32 -7.21
N ARG A 441 40.10 25.56 -7.61
CA ARG A 441 38.82 26.16 -8.04
C ARG A 441 38.11 26.88 -6.90
N ALA A 442 38.16 26.33 -5.68
CA ALA A 442 37.63 26.99 -4.49
C ALA A 442 38.31 28.37 -4.24
N VAL A 443 39.62 28.48 -4.41
CA VAL A 443 40.35 29.76 -4.32
C VAL A 443 39.85 30.75 -5.36
N GLU A 444 39.62 30.30 -6.61
CA GLU A 444 39.08 31.17 -7.67
C GLU A 444 37.68 31.71 -7.37
N LEU A 445 36.84 30.91 -6.70
CA LEU A 445 35.47 31.28 -6.28
C LEU A 445 35.47 32.25 -5.09
N LEU A 446 36.62 32.45 -4.46
CA LEU A 446 36.82 33.37 -3.33
C LEU A 446 37.29 34.78 -3.73
N GLY A 447 37.96 34.89 -4.84
CA GLY A 447 38.48 36.16 -5.39
C GLY A 447 37.49 36.83 -6.26
#